data_23edb301ac9e2eb4e5b71705fd65b941
#
_entry.id   23edb301ac9e2eb4e5b71705fd65b941
#
_cell.length_a   1.000
_cell.length_b   1.000
_cell.length_c   1.000
_cell.angle_alpha   90.00
_cell.angle_beta   90.00
_cell.angle_gamma   90.00
#
_symmetry.space_group_name_H-M   'P 1'
#
loop_
_entity.id
_entity.type
_entity.pdbx_description
1 polymer ?
#
loop_
_entity_poly.entity_id
_entity_poly.type
_entity_poly.pdbx_seq_one_letter_code
_entity_poly.pdbx_strand_id
1 'polypeptide(L)'
;MATTIGGCGPSTPKTYPVSGTVTLDGKALPGATVTFISDAASNKAAATTTDAQGKYSMSTFKQGDGAVPGSYKITVAKYQRGAEESPYGDKPPEPVEQTPEAISAAYGKGYSGPPKGNVAKGPKEWNDVPDKYGDLAQSGLTFTVEAKPNTYDIPLKSKK
;
A
#
# COMPACT_ATOMS: atom_id res chain seq x y z
N MET A 1 19.48 44.09 22.82
CA MET A 1 19.55 43.47 21.47
C MET A 1 18.99 42.06 21.55
N ALA A 2 17.81 41.83 21.07
CA ALA A 2 17.15 40.51 21.06
C ALA A 2 17.32 39.89 19.66
N THR A 3 18.12 38.82 19.57
CA THR A 3 18.38 38.10 18.34
C THR A 3 17.29 37.03 18.18
N THR A 4 16.31 37.29 17.34
CA THR A 4 15.31 36.29 16.96
C THR A 4 15.94 35.30 15.97
N ILE A 5 16.18 34.07 16.43
CA ILE A 5 16.59 32.95 15.57
C ILE A 5 15.32 32.46 14.84
N GLY A 6 15.17 32.91 13.60
CA GLY A 6 14.15 32.41 12.69
C GLY A 6 14.46 30.96 12.32
N GLY A 7 13.73 29.99 12.89
CA GLY A 7 13.81 28.60 12.52
C GLY A 7 13.22 28.38 11.12
N CYS A 8 14.05 28.23 10.08
CA CYS A 8 13.68 27.68 8.79
C CYS A 8 13.45 26.16 8.96
N GLY A 9 12.25 25.76 9.41
CA GLY A 9 11.82 24.39 9.28
C GLY A 9 11.48 24.09 7.80
N PRO A 10 11.70 22.85 7.30
CA PRO A 10 11.28 22.49 5.95
C PRO A 10 9.78 22.70 5.83
N SER A 11 9.36 23.63 4.95
CA SER A 11 7.95 23.89 4.72
C SER A 11 7.33 22.68 4.01
N THR A 12 6.47 21.97 4.72
CA THR A 12 5.66 20.89 4.13
C THR A 12 4.75 21.53 3.08
N PRO A 13 4.74 21.03 1.82
CA PRO A 13 3.87 21.59 0.80
C PRO A 13 2.41 21.47 1.22
N LYS A 14 1.61 22.48 0.84
CA LYS A 14 0.19 22.52 1.14
C LYS A 14 -0.53 21.41 0.37
N THR A 15 -1.33 20.63 1.08
CA THR A 15 -2.22 19.61 0.51
C THR A 15 -3.65 20.12 0.40
N TYR A 16 -4.42 19.53 -0.50
CA TYR A 16 -5.82 19.83 -0.70
C TYR A 16 -6.63 18.53 -0.69
N PRO A 17 -7.82 18.54 -0.06
CA PRO A 17 -8.63 17.34 0.04
C PRO A 17 -8.91 16.75 -1.34
N VAL A 18 -8.72 15.43 -1.46
CA VAL A 18 -9.08 14.66 -2.64
C VAL A 18 -9.88 13.45 -2.16
N SER A 19 -11.08 13.32 -2.65
CA SER A 19 -11.98 12.22 -2.31
C SER A 19 -12.71 11.71 -3.55
N GLY A 20 -13.34 10.55 -3.45
CA GLY A 20 -14.10 9.95 -4.53
C GLY A 20 -14.53 8.54 -4.20
N THR A 21 -15.02 7.83 -5.21
CA THR A 21 -15.47 6.44 -5.09
C THR A 21 -14.78 5.58 -6.14
N VAL A 22 -14.34 4.40 -5.73
CA VAL A 22 -13.83 3.39 -6.65
C VAL A 22 -14.92 2.37 -6.93
N THR A 23 -15.20 2.13 -8.21
CA THR A 23 -16.16 1.12 -8.63
C THR A 23 -15.53 0.16 -9.62
N LEU A 24 -15.92 -1.11 -9.54
CA LEU A 24 -15.57 -2.14 -10.52
C LEU A 24 -16.86 -2.65 -11.18
N ASP A 25 -16.99 -2.48 -12.49
CA ASP A 25 -18.20 -2.79 -13.26
C ASP A 25 -19.48 -2.17 -12.66
N GLY A 26 -19.35 -0.93 -12.13
CA GLY A 26 -20.46 -0.20 -11.51
C GLY A 26 -20.77 -0.58 -10.07
N LYS A 27 -20.04 -1.52 -9.48
CA LYS A 27 -20.17 -1.92 -8.07
C LYS A 27 -19.07 -1.26 -7.23
N ALA A 28 -19.44 -0.75 -6.05
CA ALA A 28 -18.45 -0.21 -5.13
C ALA A 28 -17.37 -1.24 -4.80
N LEU A 29 -16.11 -0.82 -4.78
CA LEU A 29 -14.96 -1.68 -4.53
C LEU A 29 -14.34 -1.36 -3.16
N PRO A 30 -14.75 -2.04 -2.09
CA PRO A 30 -14.19 -1.84 -0.76
C PRO A 30 -12.81 -2.48 -0.62
N GLY A 31 -11.97 -1.91 0.23
CA GLY A 31 -10.65 -2.45 0.54
C GLY A 31 -9.64 -2.37 -0.62
N ALA A 32 -9.89 -1.52 -1.61
CA ALA A 32 -8.94 -1.28 -2.69
C ALA A 32 -7.93 -0.21 -2.28
N THR A 33 -6.67 -0.45 -2.55
CA THR A 33 -5.61 0.55 -2.38
C THR A 33 -5.55 1.43 -3.61
N VAL A 34 -5.72 2.72 -3.42
CA VAL A 34 -5.61 3.76 -4.45
C VAL A 34 -4.31 4.53 -4.21
N THR A 35 -3.46 4.61 -5.21
CA THR A 35 -2.20 5.34 -5.11
C THR A 35 -2.12 6.37 -6.23
N PHE A 36 -1.87 7.61 -5.85
CA PHE A 36 -1.59 8.73 -6.74
C PHE A 36 -0.10 8.98 -6.74
N ILE A 37 0.54 8.87 -7.89
CA ILE A 37 1.98 9.10 -8.05
C ILE A 37 2.17 10.33 -8.91
N SER A 38 2.84 11.33 -8.36
CA SER A 38 3.10 12.59 -9.05
C SER A 38 3.98 12.36 -10.29
N ASP A 39 3.55 12.90 -11.42
CA ASP A 39 4.33 12.89 -12.66
C ASP A 39 5.44 13.96 -12.66
N ALA A 40 5.43 14.87 -11.67
CA ALA A 40 6.46 15.88 -11.51
C ALA A 40 7.69 15.31 -10.79
N ALA A 41 8.85 15.95 -11.00
CA ALA A 41 10.13 15.59 -10.37
C ALA A 41 10.11 15.56 -8.82
N SER A 42 9.02 15.99 -8.20
CA SER A 42 8.84 15.96 -6.74
C SER A 42 8.63 14.57 -6.15
N ASN A 43 8.39 13.56 -6.98
CA ASN A 43 8.23 12.14 -6.61
C ASN A 43 7.30 11.90 -5.38
N LYS A 44 6.27 12.73 -5.22
CA LYS A 44 5.36 12.62 -4.09
C LYS A 44 4.22 11.67 -4.45
N ALA A 45 3.98 10.75 -3.55
CA ALA A 45 2.87 9.82 -3.65
C ALA A 45 1.85 10.12 -2.55
N ALA A 46 0.57 9.98 -2.87
CA ALA A 46 -0.51 9.94 -1.93
C ALA A 46 -1.21 8.60 -2.06
N ALA A 47 -1.52 7.96 -0.96
CA ALA A 47 -2.15 6.64 -0.96
C ALA A 47 -3.26 6.55 0.08
N THR A 48 -4.24 5.71 -0.20
CA THR A 48 -5.33 5.43 0.73
C THR A 48 -6.00 4.09 0.38
N THR A 49 -6.85 3.62 1.27
CA THR A 49 -7.68 2.42 1.05
C THR A 49 -9.13 2.82 1.04
N THR A 50 -9.94 2.23 0.16
CA THR A 50 -11.37 2.46 0.09
C THR A 50 -12.10 1.85 1.28
N ASP A 51 -13.14 2.53 1.76
CA ASP A 51 -14.03 2.04 2.81
C ASP A 51 -15.03 0.96 2.31
N ALA A 52 -15.95 0.54 3.19
CA ALA A 52 -16.97 -0.47 2.87
C ALA A 52 -17.92 -0.06 1.74
N GLN A 53 -18.02 1.22 1.43
CA GLN A 53 -18.82 1.80 0.35
C GLN A 53 -17.99 2.13 -0.90
N GLY A 54 -16.70 1.74 -0.92
CA GLY A 54 -15.78 2.04 -2.00
C GLY A 54 -15.32 3.50 -2.04
N LYS A 55 -15.64 4.31 -1.02
CA LYS A 55 -15.21 5.71 -0.93
C LYS A 55 -13.78 5.80 -0.43
N TYR A 56 -13.08 6.83 -0.87
CA TYR A 56 -11.73 7.10 -0.44
C TYR A 56 -11.50 8.59 -0.11
N SER A 57 -10.56 8.85 0.77
CA SER A 57 -10.01 10.17 1.05
C SER A 57 -8.50 10.06 1.05
N MET A 58 -7.84 10.81 0.17
CA MET A 58 -6.39 10.72 -0.04
C MET A 58 -5.61 11.22 1.17
N SER A 59 -4.43 10.65 1.34
CA SER A 59 -3.50 10.98 2.43
C SER A 59 -2.09 11.06 1.86
N THR A 60 -1.40 12.17 2.14
CA THR A 60 0.00 12.37 1.73
C THR A 60 0.93 12.41 2.95
N PHE A 61 0.69 13.29 3.90
CA PHE A 61 1.51 13.45 5.11
C PHE A 61 0.75 13.07 6.39
N LYS A 62 -0.56 13.28 6.38
CA LYS A 62 -1.48 12.93 7.47
C LYS A 62 -2.74 12.31 6.91
N GLN A 63 -3.42 11.53 7.72
CA GLN A 63 -4.66 10.89 7.30
C GLN A 63 -5.70 11.93 6.84
N GLY A 64 -6.17 11.80 5.60
CA GLY A 64 -7.21 12.66 5.04
C GLY A 64 -6.77 14.07 4.66
N ASP A 65 -5.47 14.37 4.66
CA ASP A 65 -4.95 15.70 4.30
C ASP A 65 -5.01 15.99 2.80
N GLY A 66 -5.29 14.96 1.98
CA GLY A 66 -5.41 15.07 0.55
C GLY A 66 -4.10 14.88 -0.20
N ALA A 67 -3.92 15.62 -1.28
CA ALA A 67 -2.73 15.57 -2.11
C ALA A 67 -2.19 16.98 -2.43
N VAL A 68 -0.92 17.05 -2.79
CA VAL A 68 -0.28 18.30 -3.26
C VAL A 68 -0.80 18.62 -4.66
N PRO A 69 -1.05 19.88 -5.03
CA PRO A 69 -1.47 20.23 -6.39
C PRO A 69 -0.47 19.74 -7.44
N GLY A 70 -0.98 19.19 -8.53
CA GLY A 70 -0.17 18.68 -9.63
C GLY A 70 -0.84 17.55 -10.39
N SER A 71 -0.19 17.08 -11.44
CA SER A 71 -0.65 15.94 -12.24
C SER A 71 -0.18 14.63 -11.64
N TYR A 72 -1.09 13.67 -11.59
CA TYR A 72 -0.87 12.35 -11.01
C TYR A 72 -1.27 11.24 -11.96
N LYS A 73 -0.49 10.19 -11.96
CA LYS A 73 -0.86 8.87 -12.47
C LYS A 73 -1.42 8.06 -11.30
N ILE A 74 -2.47 7.29 -11.57
CA ILE A 74 -3.20 6.59 -10.52
C ILE A 74 -3.09 5.09 -10.76
N THR A 75 -2.83 4.37 -9.68
CA THR A 75 -2.95 2.91 -9.66
C THR A 75 -3.99 2.49 -8.64
N VAL A 76 -4.67 1.40 -8.94
CA VAL A 76 -5.65 0.78 -8.06
C VAL A 76 -5.39 -0.72 -8.00
N ALA A 77 -5.23 -1.24 -6.80
CA ALA A 77 -5.04 -2.66 -6.56
C ALA A 77 -5.87 -3.12 -5.36
N LYS A 78 -6.39 -4.32 -5.42
CA LYS A 78 -7.05 -4.95 -4.29
C LYS A 78 -6.51 -6.35 -4.12
N TYR A 79 -5.55 -6.48 -3.24
CA TYR A 79 -4.98 -7.77 -2.90
C TYR A 79 -5.83 -8.46 -1.84
N GLN A 80 -6.37 -9.61 -2.18
CA GLN A 80 -6.94 -10.51 -1.20
C GLN A 80 -5.87 -11.53 -0.81
N ARG A 81 -5.48 -11.49 0.46
CA ARG A 81 -4.67 -12.56 1.02
C ARG A 81 -5.64 -13.66 1.41
N GLY A 82 -5.54 -14.84 0.79
CA GLY A 82 -6.27 -16.02 1.24
C GLY A 82 -6.01 -16.22 2.73
N ALA A 83 -7.04 -16.57 3.49
CA ALA A 83 -6.85 -17.01 4.86
C ALA A 83 -5.93 -18.23 4.79
N GLU A 84 -4.64 -18.03 5.04
CA GLU A 84 -3.73 -19.13 5.24
C GLU A 84 -3.87 -19.63 6.65
N GLU A 85 -4.13 -20.90 6.75
CA GLU A 85 -3.70 -21.64 7.93
C GLU A 85 -2.20 -21.41 8.06
N SER A 86 -1.79 -20.73 9.13
CA SER A 86 -0.38 -20.61 9.49
C SER A 86 0.23 -22.02 9.39
N PRO A 87 1.34 -22.20 8.64
CA PRO A 87 2.01 -23.50 8.61
C PRO A 87 2.47 -23.97 9.98
N TYR A 88 2.35 -23.10 10.99
CA TYR A 88 2.62 -23.40 12.40
C TYR A 88 1.35 -23.62 13.23
N GLY A 89 0.14 -23.63 12.61
CA GLY A 89 -1.14 -23.69 13.34
C GLY A 89 -1.34 -22.49 14.27
N ASP A 90 -2.48 -22.42 14.94
CA ASP A 90 -2.76 -21.41 15.98
C ASP A 90 -1.97 -21.62 17.29
N LYS A 91 -1.00 -22.54 17.29
CA LYS A 91 -0.17 -22.80 18.46
C LYS A 91 1.06 -21.88 18.41
N PRO A 92 1.23 -20.98 19.38
CA PRO A 92 2.47 -20.23 19.47
C PRO A 92 3.63 -21.23 19.57
N PRO A 93 4.77 -20.98 18.90
CA PRO A 93 5.93 -21.86 19.03
C PRO A 93 6.26 -22.00 20.52
N GLU A 94 6.26 -23.23 20.99
CA GLU A 94 6.67 -23.50 22.37
C GLU A 94 8.06 -22.92 22.56
N PRO A 95 8.33 -22.26 23.70
CA PRO A 95 9.66 -21.75 23.97
C PRO A 95 10.62 -22.93 23.92
N VAL A 96 11.41 -23.02 22.87
CA VAL A 96 12.52 -23.98 22.83
C VAL A 96 13.50 -23.55 23.90
N GLU A 97 13.64 -24.36 24.94
CA GLU A 97 14.67 -24.15 25.94
C GLU A 97 16.02 -24.08 25.20
N GLN A 98 16.57 -22.88 25.17
CA GLN A 98 17.90 -22.64 24.60
C GLN A 98 18.95 -23.15 25.58
N THR A 99 19.01 -24.47 25.75
CA THR A 99 20.13 -25.07 26.48
C THR A 99 21.38 -25.05 25.58
N PRO A 100 22.56 -24.79 26.14
CA PRO A 100 23.80 -24.81 25.38
C PRO A 100 24.01 -26.09 24.58
N GLU A 101 23.48 -27.22 25.04
CA GLU A 101 23.51 -28.52 24.40
C GLU A 101 22.61 -28.59 23.16
N ALA A 102 21.41 -28.02 23.21
CA ALA A 102 20.50 -27.95 22.05
C ALA A 102 21.10 -27.06 20.94
N ILE A 103 21.76 -25.97 21.31
CA ILE A 103 22.45 -25.09 20.37
C ILE A 103 23.66 -25.83 19.75
N SER A 104 24.45 -26.54 20.55
CA SER A 104 25.60 -27.31 20.06
C SER A 104 25.20 -28.46 19.13
N ALA A 105 24.07 -29.15 19.41
CA ALA A 105 23.56 -30.20 18.54
C ALA A 105 23.03 -29.64 17.20
N ALA A 106 22.46 -28.44 17.20
CA ALA A 106 21.96 -27.78 15.99
C ALA A 106 23.09 -27.23 15.11
N TYR A 107 24.18 -26.75 15.70
CA TYR A 107 25.33 -26.16 14.99
C TYR A 107 26.52 -27.11 14.78
N GLY A 108 26.55 -28.25 15.46
CA GLY A 108 27.68 -29.19 15.43
C GLY A 108 27.73 -30.12 14.21
N LYS A 109 26.68 -30.21 13.42
CA LYS A 109 26.69 -30.87 12.11
C LYS A 109 26.60 -29.80 11.07
N GLY A 110 27.72 -29.55 10.37
CA GLY A 110 27.91 -28.46 9.42
C GLY A 110 26.60 -27.97 8.78
N TYR A 111 26.32 -26.70 8.97
CA TYR A 111 25.16 -26.04 8.40
C TYR A 111 25.18 -26.18 6.88
N SER A 112 24.43 -27.11 6.35
CA SER A 112 24.28 -27.34 4.90
C SER A 112 23.19 -26.43 4.30
N GLY A 113 23.00 -25.24 4.87
CA GLY A 113 21.99 -24.29 4.40
C GLY A 113 20.57 -24.70 4.82
N PRO A 114 19.60 -23.79 4.70
CA PRO A 114 18.21 -24.15 4.93
C PRO A 114 17.82 -25.31 4.01
N PRO A 115 17.07 -26.29 4.50
CA PRO A 115 16.63 -27.41 3.69
C PRO A 115 16.02 -26.86 2.41
N LYS A 116 16.42 -27.37 1.26
CA LYS A 116 15.73 -27.15 -0.01
C LYS A 116 14.38 -27.90 0.03
N GLY A 117 13.65 -27.70 1.09
CA GLY A 117 12.26 -28.10 1.20
C GLY A 117 11.43 -27.06 0.47
N ASN A 118 10.44 -27.52 -0.26
CA ASN A 118 9.44 -26.72 -0.93
C ASN A 118 9.25 -25.39 -0.21
N VAL A 119 9.72 -24.31 -0.84
CA VAL A 119 9.29 -22.98 -0.43
C VAL A 119 7.78 -23.07 -0.57
N ALA A 120 7.08 -23.16 0.55
CA ALA A 120 5.64 -23.13 0.55
C ALA A 120 5.29 -21.93 -0.32
N LYS A 121 4.62 -22.18 -1.44
CA LYS A 121 4.17 -21.08 -2.29
C LYS A 121 3.41 -20.18 -1.35
N GLY A 122 3.94 -18.96 -1.14
CA GLY A 122 3.30 -18.00 -0.26
C GLY A 122 1.81 -17.87 -0.61
N PRO A 123 1.01 -17.31 0.28
CA PRO A 123 -0.43 -17.22 0.07
C PRO A 123 -0.70 -16.80 -1.36
N LYS A 124 -1.62 -17.49 -2.00
CA LYS A 124 -2.03 -17.15 -3.35
C LYS A 124 -2.71 -15.78 -3.26
N GLU A 125 -1.94 -14.73 -3.46
CA GLU A 125 -2.46 -13.38 -3.58
C GLU A 125 -3.14 -13.28 -4.94
N TRP A 126 -4.41 -12.94 -4.96
CA TRP A 126 -5.11 -12.59 -6.19
C TRP A 126 -5.62 -11.16 -6.10
N ASN A 127 -5.55 -10.50 -7.23
CA ASN A 127 -6.04 -9.15 -7.36
C ASN A 127 -7.43 -9.18 -8.01
N ASP A 128 -8.45 -8.71 -7.30
CA ASP A 128 -9.81 -8.60 -7.85
C ASP A 128 -9.89 -7.55 -8.97
N VAL A 129 -8.92 -6.66 -9.02
CA VAL A 129 -8.78 -5.60 -10.03
C VAL A 129 -7.85 -6.10 -11.13
N PRO A 130 -8.17 -5.91 -12.41
CA PRO A 130 -7.26 -6.25 -13.50
C PRO A 130 -5.87 -5.63 -13.32
N ASP A 131 -4.82 -6.41 -13.53
CA ASP A 131 -3.42 -6.04 -13.29
C ASP A 131 -3.01 -4.73 -13.97
N LYS A 132 -3.63 -4.41 -15.11
CA LYS A 132 -3.41 -3.14 -15.81
C LYS A 132 -3.61 -1.90 -14.94
N TYR A 133 -4.53 -1.94 -13.96
CA TYR A 133 -4.77 -0.80 -13.07
C TYR A 133 -3.75 -0.70 -11.93
N GLY A 134 -3.03 -1.78 -11.67
CA GLY A 134 -1.89 -1.80 -10.74
C GLY A 134 -0.59 -1.26 -11.36
N ASP A 135 -0.52 -1.15 -12.68
CA ASP A 135 0.65 -0.67 -13.41
C ASP A 135 0.46 0.79 -13.82
N LEU A 136 1.42 1.64 -13.47
CA LEU A 136 1.42 3.07 -13.80
C LEU A 136 1.39 3.38 -15.31
N ALA A 137 2.00 2.52 -16.11
CA ALA A 137 2.06 2.71 -17.56
C ALA A 137 0.78 2.25 -18.25
N GLN A 138 0.08 1.27 -17.67
CA GLN A 138 -1.07 0.60 -18.28
C GLN A 138 -2.42 1.04 -17.69
N SER A 139 -2.41 1.65 -16.50
CA SER A 139 -3.64 2.05 -15.80
C SER A 139 -4.48 3.03 -16.63
N GLY A 140 -3.81 3.92 -17.38
CA GLY A 140 -4.47 4.98 -18.15
C GLY A 140 -5.25 5.97 -17.29
N LEU A 141 -5.13 5.86 -15.95
CA LEU A 141 -5.82 6.72 -15.00
C LEU A 141 -4.91 7.90 -14.64
N THR A 142 -5.37 9.08 -14.98
CA THR A 142 -4.67 10.34 -14.66
C THR A 142 -5.62 11.32 -14.02
N PHE A 143 -5.13 12.14 -13.10
CA PHE A 143 -5.91 13.19 -12.48
C PHE A 143 -5.01 14.37 -12.10
N THR A 144 -5.52 15.58 -12.27
CA THR A 144 -4.83 16.80 -11.82
C THR A 144 -5.49 17.31 -10.56
N VAL A 145 -4.71 17.36 -9.49
CA VAL A 145 -5.14 17.94 -8.21
C VAL A 145 -4.98 19.45 -8.28
N GLU A 146 -6.06 20.17 -8.08
CA GLU A 146 -6.08 21.62 -8.05
C GLU A 146 -5.96 22.14 -6.61
N ALA A 147 -5.61 23.42 -6.45
CA ALA A 147 -5.49 24.10 -5.15
C ALA A 147 -6.87 24.40 -4.52
N LYS A 148 -7.78 23.41 -4.52
CA LYS A 148 -9.12 23.43 -3.97
C LYS A 148 -9.53 22.00 -3.58
N PRO A 149 -10.65 21.78 -2.87
CA PRO A 149 -11.21 20.45 -2.70
C PRO A 149 -11.49 19.80 -4.06
N ASN A 150 -11.05 18.54 -4.22
CA ASN A 150 -11.17 17.79 -5.46
C ASN A 150 -12.01 16.53 -5.23
N THR A 151 -12.82 16.16 -6.22
CA THR A 151 -13.56 14.90 -6.22
C THR A 151 -13.25 14.17 -7.51
N TYR A 152 -12.84 12.90 -7.40
CA TYR A 152 -12.53 12.07 -8.55
C TYR A 152 -13.02 10.63 -8.35
N ASP A 153 -14.01 10.22 -9.12
CA ASP A 153 -14.52 8.86 -9.10
C ASP A 153 -13.75 8.00 -10.11
N ILE A 154 -13.39 6.80 -9.70
CA ILE A 154 -12.55 5.89 -10.47
C ILE A 154 -13.39 4.69 -10.92
N PRO A 155 -13.95 4.71 -12.14
CA PRO A 155 -14.67 3.58 -12.70
C PRO A 155 -13.68 2.57 -13.31
N LEU A 156 -13.57 1.41 -12.70
CA LEU A 156 -12.78 0.29 -13.21
C LEU A 156 -13.67 -0.69 -13.97
N LYS A 157 -13.08 -1.41 -14.90
CA LYS A 157 -13.75 -2.49 -15.64
C LYS A 157 -12.97 -3.77 -15.49
N SER A 158 -13.66 -4.86 -15.20
CA SER A 158 -13.06 -6.20 -15.19
C SER A 158 -12.55 -6.57 -16.59
N LYS A 159 -11.66 -7.54 -16.64
CA LYS A 159 -11.21 -8.11 -17.89
C LYS A 159 -12.33 -9.02 -18.41
N LYS A 160 -12.89 -8.73 -19.56
CA LYS A 160 -13.76 -9.68 -20.29
C LYS A 160 -12.93 -10.84 -20.78
#